data_601b97d29a257ea758716f3fe5a40110
#
_entry.id   601b97d29a257ea758716f3fe5a40110
#
_cell.length_a   1.000
_cell.length_b   1.000
_cell.length_c   1.000
_cell.angle_alpha   90.00
_cell.angle_beta   90.00
_cell.angle_gamma   90.00
#
_symmetry.space_group_name_H-M   'P 1'
#
loop_
_entity.id
_entity.type
_entity.pdbx_description
1 polymer ?
#
loop_
_entity_poly.entity_id
_entity_poly.type
_entity_poly.pdbx_seq_one_letter_code
_entity_poly.pdbx_strand_id
1 'polypeptide(L)'
;MEKRNQAAKLIIGAVVVIVAVLFLVGIVGGHDVKYKSAPLSREDIAYKQVEAPNATSADGTISANDWKAIYPDIVVSMGKNAENNDVVDYLELDPYLVEIYEGYGFAKDYGSARGHSYTLEDVAKTKRPHGMANCLTCKTPNFTKLVNDKGDEVYSHPFDEVYAAITGSNGETVSCYTCHGNNPGNGTQPKENLTVTHGYINLALTGENKTAIDPGVLACGQCHIEYYFDPATKATRMPHSSIETMTPEATYDYYTEIGFSDWTQESTGAKMLKVQHPEMETVLLGKHAGMLNCADCHMPVEQNPTTQNIYHSHTLVSPLENKTLLETCLACHKSLGAESTDDMIKFVKNIQARITSEETRIGNLLMEFKKALAAANQDGKMSEEELNEVRELYRKAQWFFDYCYVENSEGAHNSELATRCLETAEQLIKEGMALLNPNAE
;
A
#
# COMPACT_ATOMS: atom_id res chain seq x y z
N MET A 1 -11.83 -7.94 85.70
CA MET A 1 -12.66 -7.77 84.51
C MET A 1 -12.38 -6.43 83.83
N GLU A 2 -12.17 -5.36 84.50
CA GLU A 2 -11.98 -4.01 83.96
C GLU A 2 -10.73 -3.85 83.09
N LYS A 3 -9.55 -4.39 83.45
CA LYS A 3 -8.32 -4.34 82.63
C LYS A 3 -8.40 -5.11 81.31
N ARG A 4 -9.20 -6.20 81.27
CA ARG A 4 -9.43 -6.94 80.00
C ARG A 4 -10.34 -6.19 79.07
N ASN A 5 -11.28 -5.40 79.59
CA ASN A 5 -12.14 -4.56 78.72
C ASN A 5 -11.42 -3.33 78.14
N GLN A 6 -10.43 -2.76 78.89
CA GLN A 6 -9.60 -1.66 78.36
C GLN A 6 -8.64 -2.12 77.26
N ALA A 7 -8.02 -3.29 77.42
CA ALA A 7 -7.16 -3.85 76.41
C ALA A 7 -7.92 -4.18 75.08
N ALA A 8 -9.15 -4.75 75.26
CA ALA A 8 -10.01 -5.03 74.12
C ALA A 8 -10.45 -3.75 73.36
N LYS A 9 -10.77 -2.66 74.05
CA LYS A 9 -11.11 -1.37 73.43
C LYS A 9 -9.93 -0.72 72.76
N LEU A 10 -8.71 -0.86 73.30
CA LEU A 10 -7.48 -0.37 72.67
C LEU A 10 -7.14 -1.14 71.33
N ILE A 11 -7.32 -2.47 71.38
CA ILE A 11 -7.09 -3.32 70.21
C ILE A 11 -8.13 -3.00 69.08
N ILE A 12 -9.42 -2.86 69.47
CA ILE A 12 -10.47 -2.50 68.52
C ILE A 12 -10.21 -1.09 67.92
N GLY A 13 -9.80 -0.11 68.72
CA GLY A 13 -9.45 1.22 68.31
C GLY A 13 -8.26 1.21 67.36
N ALA A 14 -7.22 0.43 67.61
CA ALA A 14 -6.06 0.29 66.75
C ALA A 14 -6.42 -0.39 65.42
N VAL A 15 -7.25 -1.43 65.44
CA VAL A 15 -7.73 -2.09 64.23
C VAL A 15 -8.58 -1.15 63.32
N VAL A 16 -9.47 -0.36 63.98
CA VAL A 16 -10.30 0.62 63.24
C VAL A 16 -9.43 1.71 62.58
N VAL A 17 -8.39 2.19 63.29
CA VAL A 17 -7.46 3.18 62.73
C VAL A 17 -6.63 2.57 61.59
N ILE A 18 -6.15 1.33 61.73
CA ILE A 18 -5.41 0.64 60.65
C ILE A 18 -6.32 0.41 59.45
N VAL A 19 -7.56 -0.02 59.62
CA VAL A 19 -8.52 -0.19 58.52
C VAL A 19 -8.87 1.14 57.90
N ALA A 20 -9.04 2.22 58.66
CA ALA A 20 -9.29 3.56 58.12
C ALA A 20 -8.08 4.11 57.35
N VAL A 21 -6.84 3.86 57.81
CA VAL A 21 -5.62 4.23 57.10
C VAL A 21 -5.44 3.40 55.83
N LEU A 22 -5.72 2.08 55.91
CA LEU A 22 -5.69 1.23 54.72
C LEU A 22 -6.79 1.61 53.70
N PHE A 23 -7.96 2.05 54.18
CA PHE A 23 -9.03 2.54 53.32
C PHE A 23 -8.68 3.91 52.69
N LEU A 24 -8.08 4.81 53.48
CA LEU A 24 -7.58 6.09 52.97
C LEU A 24 -6.40 5.92 51.99
N VAL A 25 -5.46 5.02 52.28
CA VAL A 25 -4.36 4.68 51.36
C VAL A 25 -4.91 3.94 50.13
N GLY A 26 -5.92 3.08 50.28
CA GLY A 26 -6.62 2.44 49.18
C GLY A 26 -7.42 3.43 48.31
N ILE A 27 -8.05 4.44 48.95
CA ILE A 27 -8.76 5.51 48.21
C ILE A 27 -7.79 6.50 47.56
N VAL A 28 -6.66 6.80 48.22
CA VAL A 28 -5.62 7.70 47.66
C VAL A 28 -4.70 6.95 46.70
N GLY A 29 -4.51 5.64 46.88
CA GLY A 29 -3.77 4.78 45.92
C GLY A 29 -4.62 4.14 44.83
N GLY A 30 -5.95 4.24 44.93
CA GLY A 30 -6.89 3.65 43.96
C GLY A 30 -7.50 4.61 42.95
N HIS A 31 -7.12 5.89 42.94
CA HIS A 31 -7.26 6.72 41.78
C HIS A 31 -6.01 6.48 40.92
N ASP A 32 -5.98 5.37 40.20
CA ASP A 32 -5.47 5.37 38.82
C ASP A 32 -6.30 6.41 38.06
N VAL A 33 -6.00 7.69 38.27
CA VAL A 33 -6.13 8.66 37.21
C VAL A 33 -5.14 8.15 36.16
N LYS A 34 -5.60 7.25 35.29
CA LYS A 34 -4.97 7.05 34.00
C LYS A 34 -5.00 8.44 33.36
N TYR A 35 -3.98 9.23 33.64
CA TYR A 35 -3.61 10.28 32.71
C TYR A 35 -3.41 9.51 31.42
N LYS A 36 -4.39 9.57 30.53
CA LYS A 36 -4.22 9.13 29.18
C LYS A 36 -3.09 10.02 28.66
N SER A 37 -1.87 9.50 28.66
CA SER A 37 -0.75 10.21 28.05
C SER A 37 -1.21 10.57 26.64
N ALA A 38 -0.90 11.76 26.18
CA ALA A 38 -1.12 12.12 24.80
C ALA A 38 -0.56 11.00 23.91
N PRO A 39 -1.18 10.69 22.79
CA PRO A 39 -0.62 9.72 21.85
C PRO A 39 0.83 10.11 21.55
N LEU A 40 1.71 9.12 21.49
CA LEU A 40 3.10 9.34 21.08
C LEU A 40 3.15 9.94 19.68
N SER A 41 4.08 10.85 19.47
CA SER A 41 4.30 11.56 18.21
C SER A 41 5.73 11.37 17.71
N ARG A 42 6.01 11.78 16.49
CA ARG A 42 7.36 11.74 15.91
C ARG A 42 8.38 12.56 16.70
N GLU A 43 7.94 13.64 17.34
CA GLU A 43 8.76 14.52 18.18
C GLU A 43 9.27 13.80 19.42
N ASP A 44 8.61 12.73 19.86
CA ASP A 44 9.03 11.93 21.01
C ASP A 44 10.17 10.96 20.69
N ILE A 45 10.50 10.76 19.42
CA ILE A 45 11.57 9.86 18.97
C ILE A 45 12.92 10.55 19.14
N ALA A 46 13.80 9.94 19.94
CA ALA A 46 15.17 10.40 20.11
C ALA A 46 16.04 9.91 18.94
N TYR A 47 16.17 10.72 17.90
CA TYR A 47 17.07 10.42 16.78
C TYR A 47 18.53 10.60 17.18
N LYS A 48 19.35 9.61 16.83
CA LYS A 48 20.79 9.61 17.06
C LYS A 48 21.50 9.45 15.74
N GLN A 49 22.55 10.21 15.52
CA GLN A 49 23.48 9.95 14.43
C GLN A 49 24.25 8.67 14.75
N VAL A 50 24.26 7.75 13.81
CA VAL A 50 24.96 6.46 13.95
C VAL A 50 25.82 6.20 12.73
N GLU A 51 26.91 5.45 12.92
CA GLU A 51 27.70 4.93 11.80
C GLU A 51 27.01 3.70 11.20
N ALA A 52 26.99 3.62 9.87
CA ALA A 52 26.45 2.46 9.18
C ALA A 52 27.29 1.21 9.51
N PRO A 53 26.68 0.07 9.79
CA PRO A 53 27.39 -1.18 9.94
C PRO A 53 28.00 -1.63 8.62
N ASN A 54 28.93 -2.58 8.67
CA ASN A 54 29.46 -3.18 7.46
C ASN A 54 28.37 -4.05 6.81
N ALA A 55 28.20 -3.91 5.50
CA ALA A 55 27.34 -4.77 4.73
C ALA A 55 27.85 -6.21 4.74
N THR A 56 26.96 -7.17 5.00
CA THR A 56 27.28 -8.61 4.86
C THR A 56 26.87 -9.15 3.48
N SER A 57 26.03 -8.44 2.73
CA SER A 57 25.66 -8.82 1.37
C SER A 57 26.80 -8.55 0.37
N ALA A 58 26.90 -9.38 -0.66
CA ALA A 58 27.95 -9.29 -1.67
C ALA A 58 27.84 -8.05 -2.58
N ASP A 59 26.65 -7.46 -2.71
CA ASP A 59 26.38 -6.27 -3.52
C ASP A 59 26.56 -4.96 -2.73
N GLY A 60 26.90 -5.06 -1.43
CA GLY A 60 27.10 -3.91 -0.55
C GLY A 60 25.82 -3.29 0.02
N THR A 61 24.64 -3.90 -0.17
CA THR A 61 23.43 -3.49 0.55
C THR A 61 23.57 -3.89 2.03
N ILE A 62 23.22 -2.96 2.94
CA ILE A 62 23.21 -3.22 4.37
C ILE A 62 21.84 -3.78 4.72
N SER A 63 21.81 -5.05 5.15
CA SER A 63 20.57 -5.78 5.43
C SER A 63 19.91 -5.32 6.73
N ALA A 64 18.61 -5.66 6.90
CA ALA A 64 17.92 -5.47 8.16
C ALA A 64 18.64 -6.18 9.33
N ASN A 65 19.24 -7.36 9.08
CA ASN A 65 20.00 -8.07 10.10
C ASN A 65 21.29 -7.34 10.49
N ASP A 66 21.97 -6.68 9.56
CA ASP A 66 23.16 -5.86 9.85
C ASP A 66 22.79 -4.66 10.75
N TRP A 67 21.61 -4.05 10.54
CA TRP A 67 21.11 -2.94 11.33
C TRP A 67 20.58 -3.34 12.70
N LYS A 68 20.30 -4.63 12.96
CA LYS A 68 19.64 -5.12 14.18
C LYS A 68 20.32 -4.71 15.48
N ALA A 69 21.64 -4.62 15.50
CA ALA A 69 22.36 -4.21 16.72
C ALA A 69 22.16 -2.73 17.04
N ILE A 70 21.86 -1.89 16.04
CA ILE A 70 21.67 -0.44 16.18
C ILE A 70 20.18 -0.10 16.37
N TYR A 71 19.31 -0.75 15.62
CA TYR A 71 17.85 -0.52 15.60
C TYR A 71 17.04 -1.78 15.93
N PRO A 72 17.24 -2.40 17.12
CA PRO A 72 16.60 -3.67 17.44
C PRO A 72 15.07 -3.61 17.40
N ASP A 73 14.45 -2.53 17.91
CA ASP A 73 12.99 -2.38 17.96
C ASP A 73 12.39 -2.23 16.56
N ILE A 74 13.05 -1.47 15.69
CA ILE A 74 12.63 -1.28 14.29
C ILE A 74 12.70 -2.61 13.54
N VAL A 75 13.81 -3.35 13.64
CA VAL A 75 13.97 -4.64 12.95
C VAL A 75 12.99 -5.68 13.46
N VAL A 76 12.71 -5.69 14.78
CA VAL A 76 11.68 -6.57 15.35
C VAL A 76 10.30 -6.21 14.83
N SER A 77 9.94 -4.92 14.79
CA SER A 77 8.64 -4.48 14.27
C SER A 77 8.49 -4.79 12.77
N MET A 78 9.54 -4.60 11.98
CA MET A 78 9.54 -4.97 10.57
C MET A 78 9.32 -6.49 10.38
N GLY A 79 9.92 -7.32 11.24
CA GLY A 79 9.73 -8.77 11.22
C GLY A 79 8.27 -9.21 11.43
N LYS A 80 7.44 -8.41 12.15
CA LYS A 80 6.01 -8.68 12.32
C LYS A 80 5.23 -8.60 11.02
N ASN A 81 5.77 -7.97 9.98
CA ASN A 81 5.17 -7.97 8.65
C ASN A 81 4.94 -9.40 8.11
N ALA A 82 5.70 -10.38 8.61
CA ALA A 82 5.48 -11.80 8.31
C ALA A 82 4.18 -12.38 8.93
N GLU A 83 3.55 -11.70 9.87
CA GLU A 83 2.27 -12.10 10.45
C GLU A 83 1.12 -11.88 9.46
N ASN A 84 1.26 -10.95 8.52
CA ASN A 84 0.33 -10.75 7.39
C ASN A 84 0.60 -11.82 6.31
N ASN A 85 0.03 -13.00 6.48
CA ASN A 85 0.26 -14.18 5.65
C ASN A 85 -1.00 -14.70 4.93
N ASP A 86 -2.15 -14.10 5.15
CA ASP A 86 -3.39 -14.51 4.51
C ASP A 86 -3.42 -14.07 3.04
N VAL A 87 -3.89 -14.95 2.17
CA VAL A 87 -4.07 -14.69 0.74
C VAL A 87 -5.52 -14.91 0.36
N VAL A 88 -6.11 -13.92 -0.26
CA VAL A 88 -7.42 -14.02 -0.92
C VAL A 88 -7.17 -14.25 -2.41
N ASP A 89 -7.76 -15.29 -2.97
CA ASP A 89 -7.76 -15.48 -4.43
C ASP A 89 -8.85 -14.61 -5.04
N TYR A 90 -8.44 -13.55 -5.71
CA TYR A 90 -9.37 -12.62 -6.35
C TYR A 90 -10.14 -13.24 -7.53
N LEU A 91 -9.58 -14.28 -8.18
CA LEU A 91 -10.29 -14.96 -9.27
C LEU A 91 -11.43 -15.86 -8.76
N GLU A 92 -11.32 -16.34 -7.52
CA GLU A 92 -12.41 -17.03 -6.83
C GLU A 92 -13.44 -16.06 -6.26
N LEU A 93 -12.99 -14.94 -5.70
CA LEU A 93 -13.84 -13.91 -5.11
C LEU A 93 -14.66 -13.18 -6.18
N ASP A 94 -14.02 -12.78 -7.27
CA ASP A 94 -14.53 -11.96 -8.36
C ASP A 94 -14.32 -12.63 -9.72
N PRO A 95 -15.09 -13.69 -10.06
CA PRO A 95 -14.87 -14.49 -11.25
C PRO A 95 -14.91 -13.73 -12.58
N TYR A 96 -15.53 -12.54 -12.63
CA TYR A 96 -15.51 -11.66 -13.81
C TYR A 96 -14.09 -11.23 -14.21
N LEU A 97 -13.12 -11.23 -13.28
CA LEU A 97 -11.73 -10.89 -13.55
C LEU A 97 -11.08 -11.84 -14.55
N VAL A 98 -11.44 -13.13 -14.52
CA VAL A 98 -10.94 -14.11 -15.49
C VAL A 98 -11.31 -13.70 -16.91
N GLU A 99 -12.53 -13.16 -17.08
CA GLU A 99 -13.04 -12.71 -18.38
C GLU A 99 -12.39 -11.39 -18.82
N ILE A 100 -12.34 -10.38 -17.95
CA ILE A 100 -11.82 -9.06 -18.33
C ILE A 100 -10.30 -9.07 -18.56
N TYR A 101 -9.56 -9.97 -17.89
CA TYR A 101 -8.12 -10.17 -18.10
C TYR A 101 -7.79 -11.34 -19.05
N GLU A 102 -8.76 -11.82 -19.83
CA GLU A 102 -8.53 -12.90 -20.80
C GLU A 102 -7.27 -12.65 -21.65
N GLY A 103 -6.40 -13.66 -21.70
CA GLY A 103 -5.12 -13.58 -22.44
C GLY A 103 -3.96 -12.94 -21.67
N TYR A 104 -4.21 -12.32 -20.54
CA TYR A 104 -3.19 -11.73 -19.67
C TYR A 104 -2.86 -12.62 -18.45
N GLY A 105 -1.69 -12.40 -17.87
CA GLY A 105 -1.22 -13.21 -16.75
C GLY A 105 -2.15 -13.18 -15.53
N PHE A 106 -2.81 -12.07 -15.26
CA PHE A 106 -3.73 -11.90 -14.14
C PHE A 106 -5.01 -12.74 -14.24
N ALA A 107 -5.39 -13.21 -15.42
CA ALA A 107 -6.46 -14.19 -15.55
C ALA A 107 -6.09 -15.61 -15.07
N LYS A 108 -4.81 -15.87 -14.78
CA LYS A 108 -4.28 -17.16 -14.34
C LYS A 108 -3.94 -17.21 -12.86
N ASP A 109 -3.56 -16.08 -12.30
CA ASP A 109 -3.10 -15.98 -10.91
C ASP A 109 -3.23 -14.52 -10.44
N TYR A 110 -4.17 -14.26 -9.56
CA TYR A 110 -4.39 -12.96 -8.99
C TYR A 110 -4.86 -13.09 -7.54
N GLY A 111 -3.92 -13.01 -6.62
CA GLY A 111 -4.18 -13.03 -5.19
C GLY A 111 -3.81 -11.72 -4.52
N SER A 112 -4.38 -11.49 -3.34
CA SER A 112 -3.99 -10.37 -2.48
C SER A 112 -2.52 -10.46 -2.11
N ALA A 113 -1.85 -9.29 -2.00
CA ALA A 113 -0.48 -9.25 -1.53
C ALA A 113 -0.41 -9.62 -0.04
N ARG A 114 0.57 -10.43 0.33
CA ARG A 114 0.97 -10.64 1.72
C ARG A 114 1.91 -9.50 2.16
N GLY A 115 2.30 -9.48 3.43
CA GLY A 115 3.29 -8.52 3.93
C GLY A 115 4.61 -8.54 3.15
N HIS A 116 5.36 -7.45 3.24
CA HIS A 116 6.63 -7.25 2.51
C HIS A 116 7.65 -8.38 2.70
N SER A 117 7.58 -9.12 3.81
CA SER A 117 8.41 -10.29 4.08
C SER A 117 8.27 -11.41 3.06
N TYR A 118 7.20 -11.42 2.27
CA TYR A 118 6.90 -12.48 1.30
C TYR A 118 7.17 -12.11 -0.15
N THR A 119 7.59 -10.87 -0.45
CA THR A 119 7.67 -10.36 -1.82
C THR A 119 8.53 -11.20 -2.76
N LEU A 120 9.67 -11.73 -2.29
CA LEU A 120 10.53 -12.61 -3.10
C LEU A 120 9.92 -14.02 -3.27
N GLU A 121 9.29 -14.53 -2.23
CA GLU A 121 8.63 -15.84 -2.29
C GLU A 121 7.44 -15.82 -3.25
N ASP A 122 6.59 -14.79 -3.15
CA ASP A 122 5.37 -14.67 -3.94
C ASP A 122 5.66 -14.45 -5.42
N VAL A 123 6.64 -13.61 -5.76
CA VAL A 123 7.01 -13.40 -7.15
C VAL A 123 7.57 -14.66 -7.81
N ALA A 124 8.25 -15.51 -7.04
CA ALA A 124 8.77 -16.79 -7.55
C ALA A 124 7.70 -17.88 -7.69
N LYS A 125 6.64 -17.82 -6.86
CA LYS A 125 5.58 -18.84 -6.84
C LYS A 125 4.38 -18.53 -7.75
N THR A 126 4.28 -17.33 -8.28
CA THR A 126 3.16 -16.93 -9.13
C THR A 126 3.04 -17.84 -10.37
N LYS A 127 1.80 -18.17 -10.76
CA LYS A 127 1.49 -18.87 -12.00
C LYS A 127 1.50 -17.94 -13.22
N ARG A 128 1.67 -16.63 -13.02
CA ARG A 128 1.83 -15.67 -14.11
C ARG A 128 3.16 -15.90 -14.81
N PRO A 129 3.22 -15.80 -16.15
CA PRO A 129 4.49 -15.92 -16.85
C PRO A 129 5.45 -14.81 -16.41
N HIS A 130 6.61 -15.18 -15.90
CA HIS A 130 7.70 -14.25 -15.60
C HIS A 130 8.95 -14.72 -16.34
N GLY A 131 9.24 -14.05 -17.45
CA GLY A 131 10.42 -14.40 -18.25
C GLY A 131 11.62 -13.50 -17.96
N MET A 132 11.37 -12.28 -17.49
CA MET A 132 12.37 -11.23 -17.35
C MET A 132 12.47 -10.74 -15.90
N ALA A 133 13.63 -10.23 -15.54
CA ALA A 133 13.95 -9.78 -14.19
C ALA A 133 13.19 -8.50 -13.75
N ASN A 134 12.53 -7.80 -14.67
CA ASN A 134 11.70 -6.64 -14.34
C ASN A 134 10.61 -6.94 -13.30
N CYS A 135 10.14 -8.19 -13.18
CA CYS A 135 9.23 -8.59 -12.09
C CYS A 135 9.83 -8.44 -10.68
N LEU A 136 11.15 -8.28 -10.56
CA LEU A 136 11.84 -8.09 -9.28
C LEU A 136 11.89 -6.62 -8.81
N THR A 137 11.47 -5.66 -9.63
CA THR A 137 11.62 -4.21 -9.37
C THR A 137 11.18 -3.80 -7.98
N CYS A 138 9.98 -4.20 -7.56
CA CYS A 138 9.40 -3.83 -6.27
C CYS A 138 9.46 -4.98 -5.23
N LYS A 139 10.40 -5.92 -5.37
CA LYS A 139 10.44 -7.13 -4.55
C LYS A 139 11.66 -7.25 -3.65
N THR A 140 12.75 -6.58 -4.01
CA THR A 140 14.02 -6.70 -3.30
C THR A 140 14.92 -5.49 -3.54
N PRO A 141 15.59 -4.96 -2.50
CA PRO A 141 16.57 -3.88 -2.64
C PRO A 141 17.78 -4.29 -3.48
N ASN A 142 18.12 -5.58 -3.49
CA ASN A 142 19.27 -6.09 -4.23
C ASN A 142 19.08 -5.95 -5.74
N PHE A 143 17.84 -6.11 -6.26
CA PHE A 143 17.55 -5.85 -7.66
C PHE A 143 17.64 -4.35 -7.97
N THR A 144 17.10 -3.50 -7.10
CA THR A 144 17.22 -2.04 -7.22
C THR A 144 18.68 -1.60 -7.29
N LYS A 145 19.51 -2.14 -6.38
CA LYS A 145 20.95 -1.88 -6.37
C LYS A 145 21.60 -2.34 -7.67
N LEU A 146 21.26 -3.54 -8.14
CA LEU A 146 21.81 -4.11 -9.37
C LEU A 146 21.47 -3.24 -10.60
N VAL A 147 20.24 -2.74 -10.70
CA VAL A 147 19.83 -1.81 -11.77
C VAL A 147 20.59 -0.48 -11.66
N ASN A 148 20.73 0.07 -10.46
CA ASN A 148 21.45 1.32 -10.25
C ASN A 148 22.96 1.21 -10.61
N ASP A 149 23.55 0.04 -10.38
CA ASP A 149 24.97 -0.20 -10.67
C ASP A 149 25.25 -0.51 -12.14
N LYS A 150 24.32 -1.22 -12.82
CA LYS A 150 24.55 -1.75 -14.17
C LYS A 150 23.68 -1.12 -15.27
N GLY A 151 22.61 -0.43 -14.86
CA GLY A 151 21.68 0.20 -15.80
C GLY A 151 20.52 -0.68 -16.23
N ASP A 152 19.73 -0.15 -17.16
CA ASP A 152 18.44 -0.71 -17.58
C ASP A 152 18.53 -2.08 -18.27
N GLU A 153 19.69 -2.48 -18.79
CA GLU A 153 19.89 -3.79 -19.41
C GLU A 153 19.52 -4.96 -18.51
N VAL A 154 19.64 -4.76 -17.19
CA VAL A 154 19.34 -5.77 -16.16
C VAL A 154 17.87 -6.19 -16.19
N TYR A 155 16.94 -5.29 -16.53
CA TYR A 155 15.51 -5.59 -16.57
C TYR A 155 15.16 -6.70 -17.57
N SER A 156 15.92 -6.82 -18.65
CA SER A 156 15.71 -7.83 -19.70
C SER A 156 16.45 -9.14 -19.48
N HIS A 157 17.21 -9.27 -18.40
CA HIS A 157 17.83 -10.55 -18.05
C HIS A 157 16.80 -11.61 -17.69
N PRO A 158 17.10 -12.91 -17.84
CA PRO A 158 16.21 -13.99 -17.42
C PRO A 158 15.90 -13.91 -15.92
N PHE A 159 14.62 -14.00 -15.56
CA PHE A 159 14.16 -13.92 -14.17
C PHE A 159 14.90 -14.91 -13.27
N ASP A 160 14.93 -16.19 -13.66
CA ASP A 160 15.48 -17.26 -12.83
C ASP A 160 16.97 -17.06 -12.52
N GLU A 161 17.74 -16.53 -13.48
CA GLU A 161 19.18 -16.26 -13.28
C GLU A 161 19.39 -15.15 -12.26
N VAL A 162 18.65 -14.04 -12.39
CA VAL A 162 18.78 -12.90 -11.47
C VAL A 162 18.23 -13.24 -10.10
N TYR A 163 17.09 -13.93 -10.04
CA TYR A 163 16.50 -14.39 -8.78
C TYR A 163 17.44 -15.33 -8.02
N ALA A 164 18.04 -16.32 -8.71
CA ALA A 164 19.00 -17.25 -8.09
C ALA A 164 20.27 -16.52 -7.61
N ALA A 165 20.75 -15.55 -8.36
CA ALA A 165 21.91 -14.75 -7.95
C ALA A 165 21.63 -13.92 -6.68
N ILE A 166 20.45 -13.29 -6.60
CA ILE A 166 20.02 -12.51 -5.43
C ILE A 166 19.86 -13.42 -4.21
N THR A 167 19.09 -14.49 -4.33
CA THR A 167 18.79 -15.40 -3.20
C THR A 167 20.03 -16.19 -2.76
N GLY A 168 20.94 -16.52 -3.68
CA GLY A 168 22.21 -17.18 -3.39
C GLY A 168 23.24 -16.29 -2.70
N SER A 169 23.06 -14.96 -2.71
CA SER A 169 23.96 -13.97 -2.09
C SER A 169 23.40 -13.29 -0.84
N ASN A 170 22.50 -13.95 -0.12
CA ASN A 170 21.78 -13.41 1.03
C ASN A 170 20.94 -12.17 0.70
N GLY A 171 20.38 -12.10 -0.49
CA GLY A 171 19.43 -11.07 -0.85
C GLY A 171 18.16 -11.15 0.02
N GLU A 172 17.59 -10.00 0.30
CA GLU A 172 16.44 -9.86 1.17
C GLU A 172 15.21 -9.31 0.43
N THR A 173 14.06 -9.45 1.06
CA THR A 173 12.81 -8.83 0.61
C THR A 173 12.86 -7.31 0.81
N VAL A 174 11.75 -6.60 0.60
CA VAL A 174 11.66 -5.16 0.93
C VAL A 174 12.16 -4.91 2.35
N SER A 175 13.16 -4.05 2.50
CA SER A 175 13.88 -3.83 3.77
C SER A 175 14.40 -2.40 3.89
N CYS A 176 15.28 -2.15 4.86
CA CYS A 176 15.84 -0.84 5.16
C CYS A 176 16.37 -0.10 3.92
N TYR A 177 17.14 -0.77 3.08
CA TYR A 177 17.74 -0.17 1.88
C TYR A 177 16.69 0.36 0.91
N THR A 178 15.54 -0.28 0.80
CA THR A 178 14.49 0.11 -0.14
C THR A 178 14.05 1.57 0.06
N CYS A 179 13.92 2.02 1.32
CA CYS A 179 13.44 3.37 1.66
C CYS A 179 14.54 4.31 2.13
N HIS A 180 15.67 3.79 2.59
CA HIS A 180 16.73 4.57 3.25
C HIS A 180 18.10 4.49 2.55
N GLY A 181 18.26 3.64 1.53
CA GLY A 181 19.58 3.28 1.05
C GLY A 181 20.40 2.63 2.17
N ASN A 182 21.70 2.90 2.21
CA ASN A 182 22.58 2.41 3.29
C ASN A 182 22.68 3.37 4.50
N ASN A 183 21.75 4.33 4.65
CA ASN A 183 21.84 5.38 5.68
C ASN A 183 20.56 5.61 6.48
N PRO A 184 19.88 4.59 7.04
CA PRO A 184 18.63 4.78 7.78
C PRO A 184 18.76 5.61 9.06
N GLY A 185 19.98 5.89 9.51
CA GLY A 185 20.25 6.67 10.72
C GLY A 185 21.09 7.94 10.50
N ASN A 186 21.29 8.38 9.26
CA ASN A 186 22.19 9.48 8.93
C ASN A 186 21.48 10.85 8.90
N GLY A 187 20.62 11.14 9.82
CA GLY A 187 19.94 12.43 9.92
C GLY A 187 19.40 12.70 11.30
N THR A 188 19.06 13.96 11.55
CA THR A 188 18.44 14.37 12.80
C THR A 188 16.91 14.36 12.73
N GLN A 189 16.36 14.25 11.50
CA GLN A 189 14.92 14.21 11.23
C GLN A 189 14.56 12.99 10.37
N PRO A 190 13.38 12.37 10.57
CA PRO A 190 12.94 11.20 9.79
C PRO A 190 12.95 11.41 8.28
N LYS A 191 12.56 12.60 7.84
CA LYS A 191 12.48 12.96 6.41
C LYS A 191 13.85 13.04 5.73
N GLU A 192 14.91 13.34 6.48
CA GLU A 192 16.27 13.44 5.97
C GLU A 192 16.89 12.07 5.70
N ASN A 193 16.32 11.00 6.30
CA ASN A 193 16.82 9.63 6.17
C ASN A 193 16.18 8.86 5.02
N LEU A 194 15.18 9.42 4.36
CA LEU A 194 14.47 8.76 3.28
C LEU A 194 15.19 9.00 1.94
N THR A 195 15.31 7.95 1.16
CA THR A 195 15.99 7.97 -0.14
C THR A 195 15.12 7.27 -1.19
N VAL A 196 14.88 7.95 -2.30
CA VAL A 196 14.28 7.30 -3.48
C VAL A 196 15.38 6.48 -4.16
N THR A 197 15.36 5.18 -3.94
CA THR A 197 16.38 4.25 -4.45
C THR A 197 16.10 3.78 -5.88
N HIS A 198 14.85 3.78 -6.32
CA HIS A 198 14.45 3.36 -7.67
C HIS A 198 14.77 4.44 -8.71
N GLY A 199 15.64 4.10 -9.65
CA GLY A 199 16.12 5.02 -10.69
C GLY A 199 14.99 5.58 -11.57
N TYR A 200 13.98 4.78 -11.89
CA TYR A 200 12.87 5.20 -12.76
C TYR A 200 12.04 6.34 -12.17
N ILE A 201 11.90 6.43 -10.85
CA ILE A 201 11.26 7.57 -10.18
C ILE A 201 12.10 8.84 -10.37
N ASN A 202 13.43 8.72 -10.19
CA ASN A 202 14.35 9.85 -10.32
C ASN A 202 14.48 10.33 -11.78
N LEU A 203 14.19 9.49 -12.75
CA LEU A 203 14.14 9.86 -14.17
C LEU A 203 12.87 10.65 -14.50
N ALA A 204 11.74 10.26 -13.93
CA ALA A 204 10.44 10.84 -14.24
C ALA A 204 10.13 12.10 -13.42
N LEU A 205 10.37 12.06 -12.11
CA LEU A 205 10.16 13.19 -11.20
C LEU A 205 11.48 13.92 -10.95
N THR A 206 11.58 15.15 -11.41
CA THR A 206 12.80 15.98 -11.28
C THR A 206 12.48 17.38 -10.76
N GLY A 207 13.50 18.05 -10.22
CA GLY A 207 13.38 19.45 -9.79
C GLY A 207 12.23 19.72 -8.84
N GLU A 208 11.44 20.75 -9.11
CA GLU A 208 10.31 21.18 -8.29
C GLU A 208 9.20 20.13 -8.22
N ASN A 209 8.95 19.40 -9.30
CA ASN A 209 7.93 18.34 -9.33
C ASN A 209 8.22 17.23 -8.33
N LYS A 210 9.49 16.88 -8.15
CA LYS A 210 9.89 15.91 -7.13
C LYS A 210 9.82 16.47 -5.72
N THR A 211 10.30 17.70 -5.52
CA THR A 211 10.34 18.34 -4.20
C THR A 211 8.96 18.78 -3.69
N ALA A 212 7.96 18.85 -4.57
CA ALA A 212 6.57 19.09 -4.20
C ALA A 212 5.93 17.90 -3.48
N ILE A 213 6.52 16.69 -3.61
CA ILE A 213 5.99 15.48 -2.99
C ILE A 213 6.75 15.21 -1.68
N ASP A 214 6.01 14.97 -0.60
CA ASP A 214 6.60 14.62 0.70
C ASP A 214 7.51 13.38 0.57
N PRO A 215 8.74 13.40 1.09
CA PRO A 215 9.65 12.25 1.04
C PRO A 215 9.05 10.97 1.63
N GLY A 216 8.15 11.07 2.63
CA GLY A 216 7.45 9.91 3.20
C GLY A 216 6.42 9.30 2.24
N VAL A 217 5.88 10.08 1.31
CA VAL A 217 5.04 9.58 0.21
C VAL A 217 5.92 8.94 -0.86
N LEU A 218 7.00 9.61 -1.29
CA LEU A 218 7.92 9.10 -2.31
C LEU A 218 8.57 7.77 -1.91
N ALA A 219 8.92 7.60 -0.62
CA ALA A 219 9.55 6.37 -0.14
C ALA A 219 8.68 5.12 -0.35
N CYS A 220 7.37 5.25 -0.19
CA CYS A 220 6.39 4.18 -0.46
C CYS A 220 6.00 4.17 -1.95
N GLY A 221 5.76 5.34 -2.51
CA GLY A 221 5.35 5.55 -3.90
C GLY A 221 6.36 5.07 -4.94
N GLN A 222 7.62 4.78 -4.58
CA GLN A 222 8.53 4.17 -5.53
C GLN A 222 8.17 2.71 -5.90
N CYS A 223 7.21 2.09 -5.21
CA CYS A 223 6.64 0.78 -5.53
C CYS A 223 5.11 0.83 -5.60
N HIS A 224 4.49 1.67 -4.76
CA HIS A 224 3.04 1.88 -4.70
C HIS A 224 2.63 3.05 -5.60
N ILE A 225 2.76 2.83 -6.92
CA ILE A 225 2.54 3.82 -7.99
C ILE A 225 2.17 3.09 -9.28
N GLU A 226 1.47 3.79 -10.18
CA GLU A 226 1.26 3.29 -11.53
C GLU A 226 2.59 3.30 -12.33
N TYR A 227 2.86 2.19 -12.98
CA TYR A 227 4.05 1.99 -13.80
C TYR A 227 3.78 1.05 -14.98
N TYR A 228 4.65 1.06 -15.96
CA TYR A 228 4.64 0.12 -17.06
C TYR A 228 6.04 -0.40 -17.38
N PHE A 229 6.09 -1.49 -18.12
CA PHE A 229 7.35 -2.00 -18.65
C PHE A 229 7.54 -1.54 -20.07
N ASP A 230 8.61 -0.79 -20.33
CA ASP A 230 8.99 -0.35 -21.67
C ASP A 230 9.04 -1.55 -22.63
N PRO A 231 8.31 -1.53 -23.77
CA PRO A 231 8.23 -2.69 -24.65
C PRO A 231 9.57 -3.14 -25.24
N ALA A 232 10.49 -2.21 -25.46
CA ALA A 232 11.79 -2.48 -26.08
C ALA A 232 12.84 -2.93 -25.05
N THR A 233 12.94 -2.24 -23.92
CA THR A 233 14.01 -2.45 -22.92
C THR A 233 13.58 -3.31 -21.73
N LYS A 234 12.26 -3.51 -21.55
CA LYS A 234 11.64 -4.15 -20.38
C LYS A 234 11.85 -3.37 -19.08
N ALA A 235 12.45 -2.19 -19.15
CA ALA A 235 12.69 -1.36 -17.99
C ALA A 235 11.37 -0.85 -17.41
N THR A 236 11.31 -0.77 -16.08
CA THR A 236 10.20 -0.14 -15.38
C THR A 236 10.22 1.36 -15.65
N ARG A 237 9.07 1.91 -15.99
CA ARG A 237 8.86 3.34 -16.28
C ARG A 237 7.61 3.83 -15.57
N MET A 238 7.63 5.08 -15.18
CA MET A 238 6.51 5.79 -14.58
C MET A 238 5.88 6.71 -15.64
N PRO A 239 4.55 6.73 -15.79
CA PRO A 239 3.88 7.58 -16.77
C PRO A 239 3.77 9.05 -16.32
N HIS A 240 4.12 9.36 -15.09
CA HIS A 240 3.94 10.69 -14.48
C HIS A 240 5.21 11.52 -14.50
N SER A 241 5.07 12.84 -14.68
CA SER A 241 6.15 13.82 -14.56
C SER A 241 5.90 14.87 -13.46
N SER A 242 4.68 14.93 -12.95
CA SER A 242 4.25 15.83 -11.85
C SER A 242 2.96 15.31 -11.21
N ILE A 243 2.52 15.91 -10.10
CA ILE A 243 1.25 15.53 -9.43
C ILE A 243 0.04 15.73 -10.37
N GLU A 244 0.06 16.76 -11.19
CA GLU A 244 -1.03 17.07 -12.14
C GLU A 244 -1.22 15.97 -13.19
N THR A 245 -0.17 15.21 -13.48
CA THR A 245 -0.21 14.09 -14.43
C THR A 245 -0.58 12.75 -13.80
N MET A 246 -0.86 12.71 -12.49
CA MET A 246 -1.21 11.50 -11.73
C MET A 246 -2.71 11.17 -11.74
N THR A 247 -3.52 11.92 -12.49
CA THR A 247 -4.95 11.57 -12.60
C THR A 247 -5.16 10.35 -13.51
N PRO A 248 -6.23 9.56 -13.28
CA PRO A 248 -6.54 8.42 -14.14
C PRO A 248 -6.67 8.82 -15.63
N GLU A 249 -7.25 10.00 -15.89
CA GLU A 249 -7.42 10.56 -17.21
C GLU A 249 -6.07 10.87 -17.88
N ALA A 250 -5.20 11.61 -17.19
CA ALA A 250 -3.90 12.01 -17.74
C ALA A 250 -2.99 10.79 -17.97
N THR A 251 -3.06 9.79 -17.12
CA THR A 251 -2.32 8.54 -17.28
C THR A 251 -2.83 7.73 -18.47
N TYR A 252 -4.14 7.64 -18.64
CA TYR A 252 -4.74 7.00 -19.83
C TYR A 252 -4.33 7.70 -21.13
N ASP A 253 -4.39 9.03 -21.13
CA ASP A 253 -4.01 9.85 -22.29
C ASP A 253 -2.53 9.66 -22.63
N TYR A 254 -1.65 9.60 -21.61
CA TYR A 254 -0.23 9.30 -21.79
C TYR A 254 -0.02 7.95 -22.51
N TYR A 255 -0.67 6.86 -22.02
CA TYR A 255 -0.56 5.55 -22.65
C TYR A 255 -1.12 5.50 -24.06
N THR A 256 -2.17 6.27 -24.31
CA THR A 256 -2.76 6.41 -25.65
C THR A 256 -1.81 7.15 -26.59
N GLU A 257 -1.19 8.24 -26.15
CA GLU A 257 -0.23 9.03 -26.92
C GLU A 257 1.00 8.21 -27.34
N ILE A 258 1.56 7.40 -26.43
CA ILE A 258 2.70 6.54 -26.73
C ILE A 258 2.31 5.22 -27.41
N GLY A 259 1.02 4.97 -27.64
CA GLY A 259 0.51 3.73 -28.26
C GLY A 259 0.74 2.47 -27.42
N PHE A 260 0.87 2.61 -26.09
CA PHE A 260 1.15 1.50 -25.19
C PHE A 260 -0.09 0.65 -24.92
N SER A 261 0.12 -0.66 -24.79
CA SER A 261 -0.83 -1.62 -24.25
C SER A 261 -0.08 -2.79 -23.60
N ASP A 262 -0.63 -3.35 -22.52
CA ASP A 262 -0.05 -4.52 -21.86
C ASP A 262 -0.27 -5.80 -22.67
N TRP A 263 -1.46 -5.94 -23.27
CA TRP A 263 -1.79 -7.07 -24.14
C TRP A 263 -2.90 -6.71 -25.13
N THR A 264 -3.09 -7.61 -26.11
CA THR A 264 -4.28 -7.59 -26.97
C THR A 264 -5.19 -8.74 -26.54
N GLN A 265 -6.43 -8.44 -26.20
CA GLN A 265 -7.42 -9.44 -25.85
C GLN A 265 -7.96 -10.09 -27.14
N GLU A 266 -7.68 -11.39 -27.32
CA GLU A 266 -7.92 -12.09 -28.59
C GLU A 266 -9.41 -12.11 -28.98
N SER A 267 -10.30 -12.35 -28.03
CA SER A 267 -11.73 -12.45 -28.29
C SER A 267 -12.36 -11.13 -28.80
N THR A 268 -11.89 -10.00 -28.30
CA THR A 268 -12.42 -8.67 -28.65
C THR A 268 -11.58 -7.92 -29.69
N GLY A 269 -10.30 -8.25 -29.83
CA GLY A 269 -9.31 -7.49 -30.59
C GLY A 269 -8.87 -6.19 -29.91
N ALA A 270 -9.35 -5.90 -28.71
CA ALA A 270 -9.01 -4.67 -27.98
C ALA A 270 -7.58 -4.71 -27.41
N LYS A 271 -6.87 -3.58 -27.50
CA LYS A 271 -5.56 -3.36 -26.89
C LYS A 271 -5.76 -2.86 -25.47
N MET A 272 -5.48 -3.70 -24.47
CA MET A 272 -5.84 -3.48 -23.09
C MET A 272 -4.70 -2.93 -22.23
N LEU A 273 -5.05 -2.30 -21.16
CA LEU A 273 -4.16 -1.80 -20.09
C LEU A 273 -4.47 -2.52 -18.77
N LYS A 274 -3.46 -2.69 -17.93
CA LYS A 274 -3.60 -3.14 -16.55
C LYS A 274 -3.03 -2.09 -15.62
N VAL A 275 -3.87 -1.48 -14.82
CA VAL A 275 -3.42 -0.58 -13.73
C VAL A 275 -2.64 -1.39 -12.71
N GLN A 276 -1.55 -0.81 -12.18
CA GLN A 276 -0.66 -1.53 -11.27
C GLN A 276 -0.95 -1.24 -9.80
N HIS A 277 -0.42 -0.13 -9.25
CA HIS A 277 -0.49 0.20 -7.81
C HIS A 277 -0.65 1.71 -7.60
N PRO A 278 -1.83 2.32 -7.90
CA PRO A 278 -2.00 3.78 -7.92
C PRO A 278 -2.22 4.39 -6.53
N GLU A 279 -1.65 3.82 -5.47
CA GLU A 279 -1.85 4.30 -4.10
C GLU A 279 -1.23 5.69 -3.90
N MET A 280 -0.04 5.96 -4.46
CA MET A 280 0.57 7.28 -4.35
C MET A 280 -0.30 8.35 -5.00
N GLU A 281 -0.83 8.08 -6.18
CA GLU A 281 -1.73 8.95 -6.93
C GLU A 281 -3.01 9.23 -6.13
N THR A 282 -3.64 8.20 -5.60
CA THR A 282 -4.90 8.34 -4.86
C THR A 282 -4.71 9.15 -3.58
N VAL A 283 -3.59 8.98 -2.87
CA VAL A 283 -3.26 9.76 -1.68
C VAL A 283 -2.95 11.22 -2.03
N LEU A 284 -2.14 11.47 -3.06
CA LEU A 284 -1.77 12.83 -3.49
C LEU A 284 -2.94 13.63 -4.05
N LEU A 285 -3.94 12.95 -4.61
CA LEU A 285 -5.20 13.55 -5.09
C LEU A 285 -6.30 13.55 -4.01
N GLY A 286 -6.01 13.03 -2.82
CA GLY A 286 -6.97 12.85 -1.73
C GLY A 286 -7.02 14.02 -0.74
N LYS A 287 -7.95 13.95 0.22
CA LYS A 287 -8.17 15.00 1.23
C LYS A 287 -7.03 15.14 2.24
N HIS A 288 -6.20 14.13 2.41
CA HIS A 288 -5.03 14.16 3.29
C HIS A 288 -3.75 14.65 2.58
N ALA A 289 -3.82 14.94 1.28
CA ALA A 289 -2.68 15.42 0.51
C ALA A 289 -2.04 16.66 1.16
N GLY A 290 -0.72 16.64 1.30
CA GLY A 290 0.04 17.72 1.92
C GLY A 290 -0.09 17.86 3.45
N MET A 291 -0.96 17.08 4.09
CA MET A 291 -1.13 17.05 5.55
C MET A 291 -0.49 15.81 6.19
N LEU A 292 -0.70 14.66 5.58
CA LEU A 292 -0.23 13.36 6.05
C LEU A 292 0.52 12.65 4.93
N ASN A 293 1.41 11.73 5.31
CA ASN A 293 2.07 10.82 4.39
C ASN A 293 1.77 9.36 4.77
N CYS A 294 2.28 8.41 3.98
CA CYS A 294 2.02 6.99 4.17
C CYS A 294 2.43 6.48 5.55
N ALA A 295 3.59 6.94 6.05
CA ALA A 295 4.09 6.54 7.37
C ALA A 295 3.22 7.04 8.52
N ASP A 296 2.50 8.17 8.36
CA ASP A 296 1.59 8.69 9.39
C ASP A 296 0.42 7.74 9.68
N CYS A 297 0.03 6.93 8.66
CA CYS A 297 -1.09 6.00 8.77
C CYS A 297 -0.64 4.53 8.90
N HIS A 298 0.53 4.15 8.35
CA HIS A 298 0.98 2.75 8.29
C HIS A 298 2.18 2.43 9.19
N MET A 299 2.81 3.45 9.79
CA MET A 299 3.99 3.30 10.65
C MET A 299 3.78 4.05 11.98
N PRO A 300 3.01 3.50 12.93
CA PRO A 300 2.72 4.16 14.20
C PRO A 300 3.99 4.39 15.02
N VAL A 301 3.96 5.43 15.86
CA VAL A 301 4.98 5.65 16.86
C VAL A 301 4.67 4.77 18.07
N GLU A 302 5.60 3.90 18.42
CA GLU A 302 5.47 2.94 19.51
C GLU A 302 6.57 3.15 20.55
N GLN A 303 6.32 2.67 21.76
CA GLN A 303 7.31 2.62 22.84
C GLN A 303 7.57 1.18 23.26
N ASN A 304 8.83 0.79 23.25
CA ASN A 304 9.22 -0.51 23.78
C ASN A 304 8.96 -0.54 25.32
N PRO A 305 8.14 -1.46 25.82
CA PRO A 305 7.76 -1.47 27.22
C PRO A 305 8.93 -1.79 28.19
N THR A 306 9.99 -2.42 27.68
CA THR A 306 11.15 -2.80 28.49
C THR A 306 12.23 -1.73 28.46
N THR A 307 12.61 -1.26 27.26
CA THR A 307 13.71 -0.30 27.08
C THR A 307 13.26 1.15 27.18
N GLN A 308 11.94 1.39 27.11
CA GLN A 308 11.31 2.71 27.03
C GLN A 308 11.74 3.50 25.79
N ASN A 309 12.41 2.86 24.82
CA ASN A 309 12.76 3.46 23.54
C ASN A 309 11.49 3.75 22.74
N ILE A 310 11.39 4.96 22.19
CA ILE A 310 10.28 5.40 21.32
C ILE A 310 10.80 5.34 19.87
N TYR A 311 10.03 4.71 19.00
CA TYR A 311 10.46 4.45 17.63
C TYR A 311 9.28 4.41 16.65
N HIS A 312 9.55 4.58 15.36
CA HIS A 312 8.63 4.26 14.29
C HIS A 312 8.53 2.75 14.10
N SER A 313 7.34 2.22 14.31
CA SER A 313 7.06 0.80 14.01
C SER A 313 7.02 0.57 12.51
N HIS A 314 7.76 -0.44 12.05
CA HIS A 314 7.83 -0.83 10.64
C HIS A 314 6.94 -2.06 10.34
N THR A 315 5.84 -2.21 11.07
CA THR A 315 4.86 -3.28 10.83
C THR A 315 4.15 -3.12 9.48
N LEU A 316 3.97 -1.89 9.00
CA LEU A 316 3.35 -1.55 7.70
C LEU A 316 1.96 -2.19 7.52
N VAL A 317 1.20 -2.26 8.61
CA VAL A 317 -0.15 -2.83 8.65
C VAL A 317 -1.22 -1.79 8.35
N SER A 318 -2.45 -2.25 8.14
CA SER A 318 -3.61 -1.38 8.05
C SER A 318 -3.76 -0.51 9.32
N PRO A 319 -4.02 0.79 9.20
CA PRO A 319 -4.29 1.64 10.36
C PRO A 319 -5.49 1.15 11.19
N LEU A 320 -6.42 0.39 10.59
CA LEU A 320 -7.56 -0.19 11.29
C LEU A 320 -7.18 -1.26 12.33
N GLU A 321 -5.97 -1.82 12.22
CA GLU A 321 -5.45 -2.82 13.15
C GLU A 321 -4.68 -2.20 14.33
N ASN A 322 -4.46 -0.88 14.31
CA ASN A 322 -3.71 -0.19 15.35
C ASN A 322 -4.54 0.86 16.09
N LYS A 323 -5.02 0.48 17.29
CA LYS A 323 -5.89 1.35 18.08
C LYS A 323 -5.21 2.66 18.50
N THR A 324 -3.91 2.64 18.80
CA THR A 324 -3.17 3.84 19.21
C THR A 324 -3.11 4.82 18.05
N LEU A 325 -2.88 4.32 16.83
CA LEU A 325 -2.90 5.13 15.63
C LEU A 325 -4.28 5.74 15.37
N LEU A 326 -5.35 4.93 15.47
CA LEU A 326 -6.72 5.42 15.33
C LEU A 326 -7.08 6.52 16.37
N GLU A 327 -6.47 6.49 17.55
CA GLU A 327 -6.64 7.57 18.54
C GLU A 327 -6.05 8.90 18.04
N THR A 328 -4.98 8.88 17.24
CA THR A 328 -4.42 10.10 16.65
C THR A 328 -5.34 10.70 15.59
N CYS A 329 -6.04 9.85 14.83
CA CYS A 329 -7.00 10.28 13.82
C CYS A 329 -8.15 11.09 14.44
N LEU A 330 -8.53 10.77 15.68
CA LEU A 330 -9.60 11.49 16.40
C LEU A 330 -9.29 12.96 16.66
N ALA A 331 -8.02 13.39 16.61
CA ALA A 331 -7.66 14.80 16.78
C ALA A 331 -8.38 15.72 15.76
N CYS A 332 -8.56 15.24 14.52
CA CYS A 332 -9.29 15.93 13.47
C CYS A 332 -10.72 15.42 13.30
N HIS A 333 -10.89 14.09 13.32
CA HIS A 333 -12.16 13.44 12.97
C HIS A 333 -13.27 13.59 14.01
N LYS A 334 -12.96 14.00 15.25
CA LYS A 334 -14.00 14.40 16.23
C LYS A 334 -14.88 15.53 15.73
N SER A 335 -14.32 16.50 15.05
CA SER A 335 -15.08 17.60 14.46
C SER A 335 -15.99 17.15 13.30
N LEU A 336 -15.71 15.95 12.75
CA LEU A 336 -16.48 15.30 11.68
C LEU A 336 -17.45 14.23 12.21
N GLY A 337 -17.56 14.10 13.54
CA GLY A 337 -18.57 13.23 14.20
C GLY A 337 -18.04 11.86 14.65
N ALA A 338 -16.74 11.57 14.57
CA ALA A 338 -16.17 10.35 15.14
C ALA A 338 -15.81 10.58 16.63
N GLU A 339 -16.50 9.95 17.57
CA GLU A 339 -16.26 10.12 19.00
C GLU A 339 -15.26 9.10 19.56
N SER A 340 -15.06 7.99 18.88
CA SER A 340 -14.24 6.85 19.31
C SER A 340 -13.43 6.23 18.16
N THR A 341 -12.45 5.39 18.49
CA THR A 341 -11.71 4.57 17.52
C THR A 341 -12.64 3.59 16.80
N ASP A 342 -13.68 3.11 17.45
CA ASP A 342 -14.67 2.22 16.84
C ASP A 342 -15.51 2.97 15.79
N ASP A 343 -15.78 4.27 15.99
CA ASP A 343 -16.44 5.10 14.97
C ASP A 343 -15.53 5.30 13.76
N MET A 344 -14.22 5.48 13.98
CA MET A 344 -13.24 5.55 12.89
C MET A 344 -13.20 4.26 12.08
N ILE A 345 -13.12 3.10 12.75
CA ILE A 345 -13.16 1.79 12.09
C ILE A 345 -14.44 1.66 11.26
N LYS A 346 -15.59 1.95 11.87
CA LYS A 346 -16.89 1.88 11.19
C LYS A 346 -16.96 2.83 10.00
N PHE A 347 -16.44 4.04 10.13
CA PHE A 347 -16.42 5.02 9.05
C PHE A 347 -15.63 4.49 7.83
N VAL A 348 -14.41 3.99 8.05
CA VAL A 348 -13.58 3.44 6.97
C VAL A 348 -14.21 2.17 6.38
N LYS A 349 -14.68 1.24 7.23
CA LYS A 349 -15.35 0.02 6.77
C LYS A 349 -16.61 0.28 5.94
N ASN A 350 -17.36 1.34 6.23
CA ASN A 350 -18.51 1.74 5.41
C ASN A 350 -18.08 2.26 4.02
N ILE A 351 -16.95 2.98 3.94
CA ILE A 351 -16.38 3.40 2.64
C ILE A 351 -16.00 2.16 1.84
N GLN A 352 -15.19 1.26 2.43
CA GLN A 352 -14.73 0.04 1.80
C GLN A 352 -15.91 -0.81 1.29
N ALA A 353 -16.90 -1.11 2.16
CA ALA A 353 -18.06 -1.90 1.77
C ALA A 353 -18.88 -1.28 0.62
N ARG A 354 -18.98 0.04 0.56
CA ARG A 354 -19.65 0.73 -0.54
C ARG A 354 -18.87 0.61 -1.85
N ILE A 355 -17.57 0.84 -1.79
CA ILE A 355 -16.71 0.78 -2.99
C ILE A 355 -16.66 -0.65 -3.52
N THR A 356 -16.36 -1.66 -2.69
CA THR A 356 -16.28 -3.06 -3.12
C THR A 356 -17.61 -3.60 -3.68
N SER A 357 -18.75 -3.13 -3.14
CA SER A 357 -20.07 -3.45 -3.71
C SER A 357 -20.24 -2.89 -5.12
N GLU A 358 -19.80 -1.66 -5.35
CA GLU A 358 -19.84 -1.04 -6.69
C GLU A 358 -18.83 -1.68 -7.64
N GLU A 359 -17.64 -2.04 -7.19
CA GLU A 359 -16.65 -2.79 -7.98
C GLU A 359 -17.23 -4.11 -8.48
N THR A 360 -17.88 -4.88 -7.61
CA THR A 360 -18.55 -6.13 -8.01
C THR A 360 -19.64 -5.87 -9.05
N ARG A 361 -20.43 -4.81 -8.87
CA ARG A 361 -21.50 -4.46 -9.82
C ARG A 361 -20.94 -4.06 -11.20
N ILE A 362 -19.96 -3.15 -11.19
CA ILE A 362 -19.37 -2.64 -12.44
C ILE A 362 -18.52 -3.70 -13.12
N GLY A 363 -17.79 -4.52 -12.38
CA GLY A 363 -17.01 -5.64 -12.92
C GLY A 363 -17.88 -6.64 -13.69
N ASN A 364 -19.09 -6.94 -13.18
CA ASN A 364 -20.05 -7.77 -13.91
C ASN A 364 -20.57 -7.09 -15.18
N LEU A 365 -20.87 -5.79 -15.15
CA LEU A 365 -21.27 -5.04 -16.35
C LEU A 365 -20.12 -5.01 -17.39
N LEU A 366 -18.89 -4.84 -16.95
CA LEU A 366 -17.73 -4.86 -17.83
C LEU A 366 -17.52 -6.23 -18.47
N MET A 367 -17.75 -7.32 -17.73
CA MET A 367 -17.73 -8.67 -18.28
C MET A 367 -18.82 -8.88 -19.34
N GLU A 368 -20.03 -8.36 -19.12
CA GLU A 368 -21.11 -8.41 -20.10
C GLU A 368 -20.76 -7.60 -21.36
N PHE A 369 -20.16 -6.42 -21.20
CA PHE A 369 -19.69 -5.61 -22.30
C PHE A 369 -18.61 -6.34 -23.11
N LYS A 370 -17.63 -6.95 -22.45
CA LYS A 370 -16.62 -7.80 -23.09
C LYS A 370 -17.24 -8.89 -23.94
N LYS A 371 -18.23 -9.62 -23.39
CA LYS A 371 -18.91 -10.70 -24.11
C LYS A 371 -19.68 -10.21 -25.33
N ALA A 372 -20.36 -9.07 -25.22
CA ALA A 372 -21.08 -8.46 -26.33
C ALA A 372 -20.13 -8.00 -27.44
N LEU A 373 -19.01 -7.35 -27.06
CA LEU A 373 -17.97 -6.93 -28.01
C LEU A 373 -17.31 -8.13 -28.70
N ALA A 374 -17.01 -9.20 -27.97
CA ALA A 374 -16.45 -10.41 -28.52
C ALA A 374 -17.41 -11.07 -29.56
N ALA A 375 -18.71 -11.08 -29.27
CA ALA A 375 -19.72 -11.58 -30.22
C ALA A 375 -19.78 -10.70 -31.48
N ALA A 376 -19.77 -9.38 -31.35
CA ALA A 376 -19.75 -8.46 -32.49
C ALA A 376 -18.46 -8.58 -33.32
N ASN A 377 -17.33 -8.77 -32.67
CA ASN A 377 -16.04 -9.01 -33.34
C ASN A 377 -16.08 -10.30 -34.17
N GLN A 378 -16.78 -11.34 -33.71
CA GLN A 378 -16.88 -12.63 -34.38
C GLN A 378 -17.92 -12.63 -35.50
N ASP A 379 -19.04 -11.93 -35.38
CA ASP A 379 -20.17 -12.02 -36.31
C ASP A 379 -19.92 -11.22 -37.64
N GLY A 380 -18.94 -10.32 -37.64
CA GLY A 380 -18.47 -9.60 -38.82
C GLY A 380 -19.49 -8.62 -39.46
N LYS A 381 -20.50 -8.20 -38.67
CA LYS A 381 -21.51 -7.27 -39.19
C LYS A 381 -21.10 -5.80 -39.04
N MET A 382 -20.33 -5.48 -38.03
CA MET A 382 -19.77 -4.15 -37.86
C MET A 382 -18.53 -3.96 -38.72
N SER A 383 -18.32 -2.76 -39.20
CA SER A 383 -17.07 -2.39 -39.85
C SER A 383 -15.92 -2.35 -38.84
N GLU A 384 -14.69 -2.44 -39.29
CA GLU A 384 -13.52 -2.35 -38.43
C GLU A 384 -13.41 -0.98 -37.73
N GLU A 385 -13.91 0.09 -38.36
CA GLU A 385 -13.97 1.43 -37.78
C GLU A 385 -14.94 1.48 -36.60
N GLU A 386 -16.16 0.94 -36.77
CA GLU A 386 -17.14 0.83 -35.67
C GLU A 386 -16.65 -0.06 -34.54
N LEU A 387 -16.02 -1.20 -34.86
CA LEU A 387 -15.44 -2.08 -33.84
C LEU A 387 -14.30 -1.38 -33.05
N ASN A 388 -13.48 -0.59 -33.72
CA ASN A 388 -12.39 0.13 -33.04
C ASN A 388 -12.92 1.21 -32.10
N GLU A 389 -14.02 1.88 -32.43
CA GLU A 389 -14.69 2.82 -31.52
C GLU A 389 -15.17 2.10 -30.24
N VAL A 390 -15.82 0.95 -30.38
CA VAL A 390 -16.29 0.17 -29.24
C VAL A 390 -15.12 -0.42 -28.43
N ARG A 391 -14.06 -0.89 -29.09
CA ARG A 391 -12.84 -1.39 -28.41
C ARG A 391 -12.19 -0.31 -27.55
N GLU A 392 -12.17 0.93 -28.03
CA GLU A 392 -11.60 2.06 -27.27
C GLU A 392 -12.46 2.39 -26.03
N LEU A 393 -13.79 2.38 -26.17
CA LEU A 393 -14.69 2.53 -25.02
C LEU A 393 -14.50 1.39 -24.00
N TYR A 394 -14.35 0.15 -24.45
CA TYR A 394 -14.09 -1.00 -23.60
C TYR A 394 -12.75 -0.90 -22.88
N ARG A 395 -11.67 -0.59 -23.60
CA ARG A 395 -10.34 -0.35 -23.04
C ARG A 395 -10.38 0.73 -21.96
N LYS A 396 -11.05 1.85 -22.22
CA LYS A 396 -11.14 2.97 -21.30
C LYS A 396 -12.03 2.65 -20.10
N ALA A 397 -13.13 1.93 -20.30
CA ALA A 397 -14.00 1.47 -19.21
C ALA A 397 -13.26 0.54 -18.25
N GLN A 398 -12.48 -0.43 -18.78
CA GLN A 398 -11.65 -1.29 -17.93
C GLN A 398 -10.57 -0.50 -17.20
N TRP A 399 -9.91 0.47 -17.83
CA TRP A 399 -8.92 1.32 -17.19
C TRP A 399 -9.47 2.02 -15.94
N PHE A 400 -10.63 2.67 -16.04
CA PHE A 400 -11.24 3.36 -14.92
C PHE A 400 -11.75 2.40 -13.83
N PHE A 401 -12.30 1.26 -14.22
CA PHE A 401 -12.65 0.20 -13.28
C PHE A 401 -11.41 -0.32 -12.54
N ASP A 402 -10.38 -0.66 -13.28
CA ASP A 402 -9.14 -1.25 -12.76
C ASP A 402 -8.40 -0.28 -11.83
N TYR A 403 -8.44 1.03 -12.13
CA TYR A 403 -7.83 2.07 -11.30
C TYR A 403 -8.41 2.11 -9.87
N CYS A 404 -9.68 1.77 -9.71
CA CYS A 404 -10.30 1.61 -8.41
C CYS A 404 -9.99 0.24 -7.81
N TYR A 405 -10.18 -0.82 -8.59
CA TYR A 405 -10.13 -2.21 -8.12
C TYR A 405 -8.74 -2.63 -7.60
N VAL A 406 -7.66 -2.15 -8.19
CA VAL A 406 -6.29 -2.54 -7.80
C VAL A 406 -5.72 -1.70 -6.66
N GLU A 407 -6.37 -0.61 -6.30
CA GLU A 407 -5.97 0.27 -5.22
C GLU A 407 -6.29 -0.37 -3.87
N ASN A 408 -5.26 -0.73 -3.11
CA ASN A 408 -5.34 -1.65 -1.95
C ASN A 408 -6.14 -1.13 -0.74
N SER A 409 -6.61 0.13 -0.76
CA SER A 409 -7.39 0.69 0.35
C SER A 409 -8.91 0.45 0.25
N GLU A 410 -9.38 -0.14 -0.88
CA GLU A 410 -10.81 -0.27 -1.16
C GLU A 410 -11.52 1.10 -1.11
N GLY A 411 -10.86 2.14 -1.64
CA GLY A 411 -11.34 3.52 -1.67
C GLY A 411 -11.11 4.34 -0.40
N ALA A 412 -10.46 3.80 0.64
CA ALA A 412 -10.22 4.55 1.87
C ALA A 412 -9.18 5.68 1.70
N HIS A 413 -8.23 5.58 0.78
CA HIS A 413 -7.29 6.65 0.47
C HIS A 413 -7.98 7.85 -0.20
N ASN A 414 -8.92 7.58 -1.14
CA ASN A 414 -9.65 8.64 -1.84
C ASN A 414 -11.00 8.13 -2.37
N SER A 415 -12.00 8.12 -1.50
CA SER A 415 -13.33 7.59 -1.85
C SER A 415 -14.08 8.40 -2.93
N GLU A 416 -13.75 9.68 -3.11
CA GLU A 416 -14.32 10.51 -4.16
C GLU A 416 -13.76 10.13 -5.53
N LEU A 417 -12.44 9.92 -5.61
CA LEU A 417 -11.79 9.46 -6.83
C LEU A 417 -12.26 8.04 -7.21
N ALA A 418 -12.29 7.11 -6.25
CA ALA A 418 -12.77 5.76 -6.47
C ALA A 418 -14.22 5.74 -7.01
N THR A 419 -15.12 6.52 -6.40
CA THR A 419 -16.51 6.65 -6.88
C THR A 419 -16.56 7.18 -8.30
N ARG A 420 -15.82 8.26 -8.59
CA ARG A 420 -15.76 8.88 -9.93
C ARG A 420 -15.23 7.90 -11.00
N CYS A 421 -14.20 7.11 -10.66
CA CYS A 421 -13.67 6.11 -11.57
C CYS A 421 -14.74 5.06 -11.93
N LEU A 422 -15.46 4.53 -10.94
CA LEU A 422 -16.52 3.55 -11.16
C LEU A 422 -17.71 4.13 -11.95
N GLU A 423 -18.12 5.37 -11.66
CA GLU A 423 -19.17 6.07 -12.43
C GLU A 423 -18.73 6.30 -13.89
N THR A 424 -17.47 6.68 -14.12
CA THR A 424 -16.91 6.84 -15.46
C THR A 424 -16.87 5.50 -16.21
N ALA A 425 -16.44 4.43 -15.55
CA ALA A 425 -16.46 3.09 -16.15
C ALA A 425 -17.88 2.69 -16.56
N GLU A 426 -18.88 2.89 -15.68
CA GLU A 426 -20.29 2.59 -15.98
C GLU A 426 -20.82 3.38 -17.19
N GLN A 427 -20.49 4.68 -17.27
CA GLN A 427 -20.88 5.51 -18.39
C GLN A 427 -20.31 5.00 -19.71
N LEU A 428 -19.03 4.68 -19.76
CA LEU A 428 -18.34 4.15 -20.95
C LEU A 428 -18.91 2.78 -21.36
N ILE A 429 -19.25 1.92 -20.39
CA ILE A 429 -19.93 0.64 -20.65
C ILE A 429 -21.28 0.88 -21.33
N LYS A 430 -22.10 1.80 -20.81
CA LYS A 430 -23.40 2.14 -21.39
C LYS A 430 -23.28 2.66 -22.83
N GLU A 431 -22.31 3.54 -23.06
CA GLU A 431 -22.03 4.08 -24.42
C GLU A 431 -21.65 2.96 -25.39
N GLY A 432 -20.70 2.10 -25.00
CA GLY A 432 -20.26 0.99 -25.85
C GLY A 432 -21.36 -0.05 -26.11
N MET A 433 -22.16 -0.37 -25.08
CA MET A 433 -23.30 -1.28 -25.24
C MET A 433 -24.39 -0.72 -26.16
N ALA A 434 -24.61 0.60 -26.15
CA ALA A 434 -25.53 1.25 -27.06
C ALA A 434 -25.07 1.18 -28.54
N LEU A 435 -23.75 1.31 -28.78
CA LEU A 435 -23.20 1.13 -30.13
C LEU A 435 -23.32 -0.32 -30.62
N LEU A 436 -23.16 -1.29 -29.73
CA LEU A 436 -23.33 -2.72 -30.06
C LEU A 436 -24.79 -3.11 -30.31
N ASN A 437 -25.76 -2.41 -29.72
CA ASN A 437 -27.18 -2.73 -29.79
C ASN A 437 -28.01 -1.48 -30.14
N PRO A 438 -27.87 -0.89 -31.35
CA PRO A 438 -28.51 0.38 -31.70
C PRO A 438 -30.05 0.31 -31.76
N ASN A 439 -30.64 -0.88 -31.68
CA ASN A 439 -32.07 -1.12 -31.70
C ASN A 439 -32.65 -1.60 -30.34
N ALA A 440 -31.86 -1.61 -29.28
CA ALA A 440 -32.36 -1.93 -27.96
C ALA A 440 -32.80 -0.61 -27.29
N GLU A 441 -34.14 -0.32 -27.38
CA GLU A 441 -34.82 0.67 -26.55
C GLU A 441 -35.25 0.08 -25.19
#